data_792de149dff9ed86d5f3418f803f8c4c
#
_entry.id   792de149dff9ed86d5f3418f803f8c4c
#
_cell.length_a   1.000
_cell.length_b   1.000
_cell.length_c   1.000
_cell.angle_alpha   90.00
_cell.angle_beta   90.00
_cell.angle_gamma   90.00
#
_symmetry.space_group_name_H-M   'P 1'
#
loop_
_entity.id
_entity.type
_entity.pdbx_description
1 polymer ?
#
loop_
_entity_poly.entity_id
_entity_poly.type
_entity_poly.pdbx_seq_one_letter_code
_entity_poly.pdbx_strand_id
1 'polypeptide(L)'
;MHAFTRRFAAAFFAALLALLAGCASVPMSSTQDDAKGKSFAVAPGNANIYVYRNETFGAAIPMTVSLNGRVAGQSAAQTYFLFEVDPGIHDVGSIAENTVIHKLIAQAGISYFVWQEVKMGLWMARSELRQVDEATGRKGVAECKRAQSNF
;
A
#
# COMPACT_ATOMS: atom_id res chain seq x y z
N MET A 1 26.21 44.45 -7.41
CA MET A 1 25.07 43.83 -8.09
C MET A 1 25.12 42.30 -8.13
N HIS A 2 26.28 41.65 -8.28
CA HIS A 2 26.39 40.17 -8.39
C HIS A 2 26.05 39.36 -7.13
N ALA A 3 26.18 39.93 -5.92
CA ALA A 3 25.87 39.22 -4.67
C ALA A 3 24.36 39.08 -4.41
N PHE A 4 23.58 40.01 -4.92
CA PHE A 4 22.12 40.02 -4.74
C PHE A 4 21.46 38.98 -5.65
N THR A 5 21.88 38.87 -6.91
CA THR A 5 21.40 37.87 -7.88
C THR A 5 21.72 36.43 -7.47
N ARG A 6 22.91 36.20 -6.85
CA ARG A 6 23.30 34.85 -6.37
C ARG A 6 22.42 34.39 -5.18
N ARG A 7 22.00 35.32 -4.30
CA ARG A 7 21.12 34.99 -3.17
C ARG A 7 19.69 34.69 -3.62
N PHE A 8 19.17 35.39 -4.62
CA PHE A 8 17.86 35.10 -5.21
C PHE A 8 17.86 33.76 -5.98
N ALA A 9 18.89 33.46 -6.73
CA ALA A 9 19.03 32.20 -7.44
C ALA A 9 19.12 31.01 -6.48
N ALA A 10 19.87 31.14 -5.38
CA ALA A 10 19.97 30.07 -4.36
C ALA A 10 18.64 29.86 -3.63
N ALA A 11 17.90 30.91 -3.29
CA ALA A 11 16.59 30.81 -2.66
C ALA A 11 15.54 30.19 -3.60
N PHE A 12 15.58 30.52 -4.87
CA PHE A 12 14.69 29.96 -5.87
C PHE A 12 14.96 28.47 -6.11
N PHE A 13 16.24 28.06 -6.13
CA PHE A 13 16.64 26.68 -6.28
C PHE A 13 16.30 25.82 -5.03
N ALA A 14 16.44 26.39 -3.84
CA ALA A 14 16.02 25.74 -2.59
C ALA A 14 14.50 25.57 -2.51
N ALA A 15 13.72 26.57 -2.96
CA ALA A 15 12.26 26.47 -3.02
C ALA A 15 11.78 25.42 -4.06
N LEU A 16 12.49 25.30 -5.19
CA LEU A 16 12.19 24.30 -6.22
C LEU A 16 12.48 22.86 -5.75
N LEU A 17 13.53 22.67 -4.95
CA LEU A 17 13.86 21.38 -4.34
C LEU A 17 12.85 20.94 -3.25
N ALA A 18 12.24 21.89 -2.55
CA ALA A 18 11.22 21.60 -1.54
C ALA A 18 9.88 21.12 -2.17
N LEU A 19 9.61 21.45 -3.44
CA LEU A 19 8.41 21.02 -4.16
C LEU A 19 8.50 19.58 -4.69
N LEU A 20 9.67 18.95 -4.67
CA LEU A 20 9.90 17.58 -5.17
C LEU A 20 9.69 16.48 -4.10
N ALA A 21 9.37 16.83 -2.87
CA ALA A 21 9.14 15.87 -1.78
C ALA A 21 7.68 15.37 -1.69
N GLY A 22 6.98 15.29 -2.81
CA GLY A 22 5.59 14.82 -2.88
C GLY A 22 5.47 13.29 -2.89
N CYS A 23 5.89 12.60 -1.81
CA CYS A 23 5.44 11.24 -1.58
C CYS A 23 4.00 11.28 -1.09
N ALA A 24 3.10 10.47 -1.68
CA ALA A 24 1.77 10.28 -1.12
C ALA A 24 1.90 9.75 0.30
N SER A 25 1.37 10.49 1.29
CA SER A 25 1.29 10.01 2.67
C SER A 25 -0.13 9.54 2.95
N VAL A 26 -0.25 8.35 3.56
CA VAL A 26 -1.51 7.77 4.01
C VAL A 26 -1.47 7.59 5.52
N PRO A 27 -2.63 7.54 6.21
CA PRO A 27 -2.65 7.22 7.63
C PRO A 27 -1.95 5.89 7.92
N MET A 28 -1.00 5.90 8.85
CA MET A 28 -0.20 4.73 9.19
C MET A 28 -0.61 4.17 10.55
N SER A 29 -0.57 2.85 10.68
CA SER A 29 -0.74 2.17 11.96
C SER A 29 0.45 2.44 12.90
N SER A 30 0.27 2.12 14.19
CA SER A 30 1.36 2.22 15.16
C SER A 30 2.51 1.27 14.82
N THR A 31 3.72 1.58 15.29
CA THR A 31 4.88 0.67 15.17
C THR A 31 4.63 -0.69 15.82
N GLN A 32 3.83 -0.73 16.89
CA GLN A 32 3.46 -1.97 17.56
C GLN A 32 2.54 -2.83 16.67
N ASP A 33 1.55 -2.21 16.00
CA ASP A 33 0.67 -2.91 15.07
C ASP A 33 1.41 -3.39 13.83
N ASP A 34 2.38 -2.60 13.33
CA ASP A 34 3.26 -3.02 12.24
C ASP A 34 4.11 -4.24 12.63
N ALA A 35 4.71 -4.22 13.82
CA ALA A 35 5.48 -5.36 14.34
C ALA A 35 4.60 -6.60 14.54
N LYS A 36 3.37 -6.42 15.08
CA LYS A 36 2.39 -7.50 15.20
C LYS A 36 2.03 -8.07 13.83
N GLY A 37 1.75 -7.23 12.83
CA GLY A 37 1.45 -7.66 11.47
C GLY A 37 2.60 -8.46 10.85
N LYS A 38 3.84 -8.03 11.06
CA LYS A 38 5.06 -8.69 10.55
C LYS A 38 5.47 -9.94 11.32
N SER A 39 4.81 -10.27 12.41
CA SER A 39 4.95 -11.58 13.04
C SER A 39 4.31 -12.69 12.20
N PHE A 40 3.40 -12.33 11.29
CA PHE A 40 2.62 -13.24 10.45
C PHE A 40 1.81 -14.29 11.23
N ALA A 41 1.60 -14.06 12.52
CA ALA A 41 0.77 -14.92 13.34
C ALA A 41 -0.70 -14.82 12.89
N VAL A 42 -1.34 -15.97 12.75
CA VAL A 42 -2.77 -16.05 12.42
C VAL A 42 -3.53 -16.39 13.70
N ALA A 43 -4.59 -15.64 14.00
CA ALA A 43 -5.45 -15.94 15.15
C ALA A 43 -6.17 -17.29 14.94
N PRO A 44 -6.38 -18.08 16.00
CA PRO A 44 -7.10 -19.34 15.91
C PRO A 44 -8.48 -19.17 15.25
N GLY A 45 -8.76 -19.98 14.25
CA GLY A 45 -10.03 -19.96 13.51
C GLY A 45 -10.09 -18.94 12.38
N ASN A 46 -9.18 -17.95 12.31
CA ASN A 46 -9.14 -16.92 11.29
C ASN A 46 -8.14 -17.21 10.18
N ALA A 47 -8.17 -16.36 9.15
CA ALA A 47 -7.15 -16.25 8.12
C ALA A 47 -6.63 -14.81 8.07
N ASN A 48 -5.43 -14.62 7.53
CA ASN A 48 -4.87 -13.29 7.28
C ASN A 48 -4.82 -13.01 5.78
N ILE A 49 -5.26 -11.80 5.37
CA ILE A 49 -5.09 -11.30 4.02
C ILE A 49 -4.20 -10.06 4.08
N TYR A 50 -3.02 -10.15 3.49
CA TYR A 50 -2.10 -9.05 3.31
C TYR A 50 -2.28 -8.46 1.91
N VAL A 51 -2.56 -7.16 1.83
CA VAL A 51 -2.54 -6.41 0.57
C VAL A 51 -1.37 -5.45 0.64
N TYR A 52 -0.35 -5.62 -0.20
CA TYR A 52 0.88 -4.85 -0.09
C TYR A 52 1.31 -4.26 -1.43
N ARG A 53 2.03 -3.14 -1.33
CA ARG A 53 2.63 -2.41 -2.44
C ARG A 53 4.06 -2.02 -2.05
N ASN A 54 5.03 -2.84 -2.42
CA ASN A 54 6.45 -2.64 -2.06
C ASN A 54 7.26 -1.88 -3.10
N GLU A 55 6.69 -1.55 -4.24
CA GLU A 55 7.33 -0.79 -5.29
C GLU A 55 7.32 0.73 -5.02
N THR A 56 8.31 1.43 -5.57
CA THR A 56 8.41 2.90 -5.53
C THR A 56 7.85 3.57 -6.78
N PHE A 57 7.63 2.79 -7.85
CA PHE A 57 6.98 3.30 -9.05
C PHE A 57 5.58 3.83 -8.73
N GLY A 58 5.27 5.04 -9.19
CA GLY A 58 4.01 5.71 -8.86
C GLY A 58 3.90 6.11 -7.38
N ALA A 59 5.01 6.37 -6.67
CA ALA A 59 5.03 6.68 -5.23
C ALA A 59 4.14 7.86 -4.82
N ALA A 60 3.91 8.81 -5.73
CA ALA A 60 3.05 9.97 -5.49
C ALA A 60 1.54 9.67 -5.62
N ILE A 61 1.17 8.44 -6.00
CA ILE A 61 -0.21 8.10 -6.36
C ILE A 61 -0.79 7.16 -5.30
N PRO A 62 -1.74 7.60 -4.47
CA PRO A 62 -2.47 6.72 -3.57
C PRO A 62 -3.48 5.89 -4.37
N MET A 63 -3.73 4.65 -3.93
CA MET A 63 -4.75 3.77 -4.51
C MET A 63 -5.69 3.28 -3.41
N THR A 64 -6.99 3.28 -3.69
CA THR A 64 -7.96 2.80 -2.72
C THR A 64 -7.95 1.28 -2.64
N VAL A 65 -7.87 0.75 -1.42
CA VAL A 65 -8.02 -0.69 -1.11
C VAL A 65 -9.36 -0.93 -0.46
N SER A 66 -10.04 -1.99 -0.86
CA SER A 66 -11.30 -2.42 -0.26
C SER A 66 -11.28 -3.92 0.05
N LEU A 67 -12.09 -4.31 1.04
CA LEU A 67 -12.37 -5.69 1.38
C LEU A 67 -13.88 -5.90 1.43
N ASN A 68 -14.39 -6.88 0.67
CA ASN A 68 -15.83 -7.20 0.58
C ASN A 68 -16.69 -5.96 0.28
N GLY A 69 -16.22 -5.11 -0.63
CA GLY A 69 -16.92 -3.87 -1.04
C GLY A 69 -16.77 -2.70 -0.05
N ARG A 70 -16.19 -2.89 1.14
CA ARG A 70 -15.94 -1.80 2.11
C ARG A 70 -14.55 -1.22 1.89
N VAL A 71 -14.46 0.10 1.81
CA VAL A 71 -13.18 0.81 1.67
C VAL A 71 -12.37 0.71 2.96
N ALA A 72 -11.22 0.07 2.89
CA ALA A 72 -10.27 -0.06 4.00
C ALA A 72 -9.41 1.19 4.18
N GLY A 73 -9.08 1.86 3.09
CA GLY A 73 -8.24 3.05 3.10
C GLY A 73 -7.50 3.22 1.78
N GLN A 74 -6.46 4.05 1.81
CA GLN A 74 -5.56 4.24 0.67
C GLN A 74 -4.18 3.64 0.95
N SER A 75 -3.64 2.93 -0.03
CA SER A 75 -2.26 2.49 -0.06
C SER A 75 -1.36 3.57 -0.67
N ALA A 76 -0.13 3.61 -0.23
CA ALA A 76 0.97 4.35 -0.85
C ALA A 76 2.12 3.38 -1.16
N ALA A 77 3.19 3.87 -1.81
CA ALA A 77 4.40 3.09 -1.97
C ALA A 77 4.92 2.59 -0.61
N GLN A 78 5.39 1.35 -0.57
CA GLN A 78 5.93 0.71 0.62
C GLN A 78 4.95 0.65 1.80
N THR A 79 3.65 0.41 1.52
CA THR A 79 2.63 0.18 2.54
C THR A 79 1.94 -1.16 2.37
N TYR A 80 1.37 -1.67 3.46
CA TYR A 80 0.50 -2.84 3.42
C TYR A 80 -0.70 -2.69 4.35
N PHE A 81 -1.79 -3.38 4.01
CA PHE A 81 -2.93 -3.64 4.86
C PHE A 81 -2.89 -5.09 5.35
N LEU A 82 -3.34 -5.31 6.57
CA LEU A 82 -3.60 -6.63 7.13
C LEU A 82 -5.07 -6.72 7.52
N PHE A 83 -5.76 -7.70 6.96
CA PHE A 83 -7.13 -8.05 7.30
C PHE A 83 -7.14 -9.43 7.96
N GLU A 84 -7.61 -9.48 9.21
CA GLU A 84 -7.95 -10.72 9.91
C GLU A 84 -9.40 -11.05 9.56
N VAL A 85 -9.64 -12.19 8.92
CA VAL A 85 -10.96 -12.57 8.37
C VAL A 85 -11.36 -13.98 8.77
N ASP A 86 -12.66 -14.24 8.81
CA ASP A 86 -13.19 -15.59 8.92
C ASP A 86 -12.87 -16.41 7.65
N PRO A 87 -12.79 -17.75 7.75
CA PRO A 87 -12.71 -18.58 6.55
C PRO A 87 -13.91 -18.36 5.63
N GLY A 88 -13.67 -18.32 4.32
CA GLY A 88 -14.72 -18.08 3.34
C GLY A 88 -14.23 -17.34 2.11
N ILE A 89 -15.18 -16.83 1.32
CA ILE A 89 -14.90 -16.08 0.10
C ILE A 89 -14.78 -14.60 0.45
N HIS A 90 -13.67 -13.99 0.02
CA HIS A 90 -13.41 -12.57 0.18
C HIS A 90 -13.05 -11.91 -1.14
N ASP A 91 -13.55 -10.71 -1.33
CA ASP A 91 -13.24 -9.86 -2.49
C ASP A 91 -12.28 -8.75 -2.05
N VAL A 92 -11.02 -8.84 -2.51
CA VAL A 92 -10.02 -7.79 -2.33
C VAL A 92 -10.10 -6.85 -3.53
N GLY A 93 -10.38 -5.58 -3.29
CA GLY A 93 -10.51 -4.57 -4.34
C GLY A 93 -9.36 -3.56 -4.34
N SER A 94 -8.99 -3.11 -5.53
CA SER A 94 -8.11 -1.97 -5.76
C SER A 94 -8.76 -1.01 -6.75
N ILE A 95 -8.85 0.27 -6.37
CA ILE A 95 -9.49 1.32 -7.16
C ILE A 95 -8.46 2.40 -7.46
N ALA A 96 -8.24 2.61 -8.75
CA ALA A 96 -7.37 3.63 -9.34
C ALA A 96 -8.10 4.22 -10.57
N GLU A 97 -7.44 4.43 -11.72
CA GLU A 97 -8.13 4.70 -13.00
C GLU A 97 -9.07 3.54 -13.37
N ASN A 98 -8.70 2.32 -13.01
CA ASN A 98 -9.53 1.11 -13.13
C ASN A 98 -9.93 0.59 -11.76
N THR A 99 -10.93 -0.27 -11.72
CA THR A 99 -11.29 -1.08 -10.56
C THR A 99 -10.95 -2.54 -10.83
N VAL A 100 -10.18 -3.14 -9.94
CA VAL A 100 -9.83 -4.57 -9.99
C VAL A 100 -10.31 -5.23 -8.71
N ILE A 101 -10.93 -6.40 -8.85
CA ILE A 101 -11.36 -7.25 -7.73
C ILE A 101 -10.68 -8.60 -7.87
N HIS A 102 -9.96 -9.00 -6.83
CA HIS A 102 -9.37 -10.32 -6.69
C HIS A 102 -10.18 -11.14 -5.69
N LYS A 103 -10.82 -12.20 -6.16
CA LYS A 103 -11.59 -13.12 -5.32
C LYS A 103 -10.66 -14.16 -4.71
N LEU A 104 -10.73 -14.33 -3.39
CA LEU A 104 -9.89 -15.22 -2.62
C LEU A 104 -10.74 -16.12 -1.74
N ILE A 105 -10.38 -17.41 -1.63
CA ILE A 105 -11.02 -18.36 -0.71
C ILE A 105 -10.08 -18.54 0.47
N ALA A 106 -10.43 -17.95 1.61
CA ALA A 106 -9.63 -18.00 2.83
C ALA A 106 -9.93 -19.27 3.63
N GLN A 107 -8.88 -19.91 4.15
CA GLN A 107 -8.94 -21.07 5.04
C GLN A 107 -8.32 -20.70 6.39
N ALA A 108 -8.88 -21.25 7.48
CA ALA A 108 -8.36 -21.00 8.83
C ALA A 108 -6.88 -21.38 8.95
N GLY A 109 -6.11 -20.54 9.64
CA GLY A 109 -4.69 -20.74 9.88
C GLY A 109 -3.78 -20.33 8.73
N ILE A 110 -4.31 -19.84 7.61
CA ILE A 110 -3.52 -19.51 6.42
C ILE A 110 -3.40 -17.98 6.24
N SER A 111 -2.21 -17.54 5.83
CA SER A 111 -1.96 -16.17 5.38
C SER A 111 -1.91 -16.11 3.85
N TYR A 112 -2.63 -15.16 3.31
CA TYR A 112 -2.70 -14.88 1.86
C TYR A 112 -2.06 -13.54 1.58
N PHE A 113 -1.34 -13.45 0.45
CA PHE A 113 -0.59 -12.26 0.06
C PHE A 113 -1.05 -11.81 -1.32
N VAL A 114 -1.55 -10.58 -1.39
CA VAL A 114 -2.01 -9.94 -2.62
C VAL A 114 -1.14 -8.74 -2.90
N TRP A 115 -0.36 -8.80 -3.95
CA TRP A 115 0.46 -7.69 -4.41
C TRP A 115 -0.40 -6.73 -5.21
N GLN A 116 -0.45 -5.47 -4.77
CA GLN A 116 -1.07 -4.37 -5.49
C GLN A 116 0.01 -3.69 -6.32
N GLU A 117 0.01 -3.97 -7.61
CA GLU A 117 1.00 -3.47 -8.56
C GLU A 117 0.48 -2.21 -9.27
N VAL A 118 1.34 -1.20 -9.42
CA VAL A 118 1.03 0.01 -10.21
C VAL A 118 1.31 -0.26 -11.67
N LYS A 119 0.35 0.03 -12.52
CA LYS A 119 0.47 -0.04 -13.99
C LYS A 119 0.35 1.32 -14.63
N MET A 120 0.93 1.48 -15.81
CA MET A 120 0.68 2.66 -16.63
C MET A 120 -0.75 2.64 -17.15
N GLY A 121 -1.49 3.73 -16.90
CA GLY A 121 -2.79 3.99 -17.50
C GLY A 121 -2.67 4.97 -18.66
N LEU A 122 -3.80 5.32 -19.26
CA LEU A 122 -3.84 6.29 -20.36
C LEU A 122 -3.70 7.73 -19.84
N TRP A 123 -4.29 8.04 -18.69
CA TRP A 123 -4.34 9.38 -18.11
C TRP A 123 -3.82 9.41 -16.67
N MET A 124 -4.06 8.32 -15.92
CA MET A 124 -3.61 8.16 -14.54
C MET A 124 -3.05 6.75 -14.35
N ALA A 125 -2.53 6.46 -13.17
CA ALA A 125 -2.05 5.13 -12.84
C ALA A 125 -3.24 4.16 -12.71
N ARG A 126 -3.05 2.95 -13.19
CA ARG A 126 -3.94 1.80 -13.03
C ARG A 126 -3.36 0.86 -11.97
N SER A 127 -4.18 0.00 -11.44
CA SER A 127 -3.74 -1.04 -10.53
C SER A 127 -3.98 -2.44 -11.09
N GLU A 128 -3.17 -3.39 -10.63
CA GLU A 128 -3.37 -4.83 -10.77
C GLU A 128 -3.28 -5.47 -9.38
N LEU A 129 -4.06 -6.52 -9.14
CA LEU A 129 -3.98 -7.34 -7.94
C LEU A 129 -3.53 -8.74 -8.33
N ARG A 130 -2.45 -9.20 -7.69
CA ARG A 130 -1.89 -10.52 -7.96
C ARG A 130 -1.65 -11.27 -6.64
N GLN A 131 -2.28 -12.42 -6.50
CA GLN A 131 -1.92 -13.31 -5.39
C GLN A 131 -0.56 -13.92 -5.65
N VAL A 132 0.29 -13.92 -4.64
CA VAL A 132 1.65 -14.47 -4.68
C VAL A 132 1.80 -15.55 -3.62
N ASP A 133 2.86 -16.35 -3.74
CA ASP A 133 3.24 -17.34 -2.73
C ASP A 133 3.65 -16.69 -1.41
N GLU A 134 3.65 -17.49 -0.34
CA GLU A 134 3.93 -17.00 1.02
C GLU A 134 5.34 -16.40 1.15
N ALA A 135 6.36 -17.01 0.55
CA ALA A 135 7.74 -16.53 0.67
C ALA A 135 7.91 -15.17 0.00
N THR A 136 7.36 -15.00 -1.21
CA THR A 136 7.33 -13.74 -1.96
C THR A 136 6.53 -12.68 -1.19
N GLY A 137 5.36 -13.05 -0.68
CA GLY A 137 4.49 -12.13 0.04
C GLY A 137 5.07 -11.64 1.35
N ARG A 138 5.63 -12.53 2.18
CA ARG A 138 6.31 -12.16 3.44
C ARG A 138 7.48 -11.20 3.19
N LYS A 139 8.28 -11.44 2.15
CA LYS A 139 9.37 -10.54 1.76
C LYS A 139 8.83 -9.17 1.39
N GLY A 140 7.80 -9.09 0.53
CA GLY A 140 7.20 -7.83 0.11
C GLY A 140 6.58 -7.04 1.27
N VAL A 141 5.87 -7.71 2.19
CA VAL A 141 5.31 -7.08 3.40
C VAL A 141 6.41 -6.59 4.34
N ALA A 142 7.53 -7.31 4.48
CA ALA A 142 8.65 -6.90 5.32
C ALA A 142 9.27 -5.57 4.87
N GLU A 143 9.27 -5.27 3.58
CA GLU A 143 9.75 -4.02 2.97
C GLU A 143 8.77 -2.84 3.18
N CYS A 144 7.54 -3.10 3.60
CA CYS A 144 6.46 -2.14 3.76
C CYS A 144 6.24 -1.74 5.22
N LYS A 145 5.42 -0.71 5.44
CA LYS A 145 4.87 -0.33 6.74
C LYS A 145 3.35 -0.48 6.73
N ARG A 146 2.77 -0.84 7.88
CA ARG A 146 1.32 -1.05 7.97
C ARG A 146 0.56 0.26 7.83
N ALA A 147 -0.33 0.35 6.84
CA ALA A 147 -1.30 1.43 6.73
C ALA A 147 -2.46 1.19 7.70
N GLN A 148 -3.08 2.29 8.17
CA GLN A 148 -4.25 2.22 9.02
C GLN A 148 -5.46 1.82 8.18
N SER A 149 -6.22 0.81 8.65
CA SER A 149 -7.50 0.44 8.08
C SER A 149 -8.64 1.19 8.75
N ASN A 150 -9.73 1.43 8.01
CA ASN A 150 -10.96 2.02 8.51
C ASN A 150 -11.83 1.03 9.31
N PHE A 151 -11.42 -0.24 9.43
CA PHE A 151 -12.08 -1.30 10.19
C PHE A 151 -11.12 -2.39 10.62
#